data_48bff5f41abf7d4b3c34f39c1bc7a60d
#
_entry.id   48bff5f41abf7d4b3c34f39c1bc7a60d
#
_cell.length_a   1.000
_cell.length_b   1.000
_cell.length_c   1.000
_cell.angle_alpha   90.00
_cell.angle_beta   90.00
_cell.angle_gamma   90.00
#
_symmetry.space_group_name_H-M   'P 1'
#
loop_
_entity.id
_entity.type
_entity.pdbx_description
1 polymer ?
#
loop_
_entity_poly.entity_id
_entity_poly.type
_entity_poly.pdbx_seq_one_letter_code
_entity_poly.pdbx_strand_id
1 'polypeptide(L)'
;TDFTVCASDFDESTVTADTPAELVEMLARGKCRAVSAQHPGAVVIGCDTVVDVKGEVFGKPHSVEDARRMLRALSGAVHEVHTGVCISDGTRTESFVDTCRVKFFPISEAEIERYAATEEPYDKAGAYAIQGRAALWLDRIEGDYYTIMGLPVSRTIRLLERF
;
A
#
# COMPACT_ATOMS: atom_id res chain seq x y z
N THR A 1 -9.68 -9.13 -18.81
CA THR A 1 -8.23 -9.26 -19.10
C THR A 1 -7.69 -10.32 -18.17
N ASP A 2 -7.04 -11.33 -18.74
CA ASP A 2 -6.37 -12.36 -17.96
C ASP A 2 -5.02 -11.81 -17.48
N PHE A 3 -4.64 -12.10 -16.23
CA PHE A 3 -3.36 -11.71 -15.66
C PHE A 3 -2.81 -12.82 -14.75
N THR A 4 -1.51 -12.82 -14.56
CA THR A 4 -0.82 -13.71 -13.64
C THR A 4 -0.19 -12.91 -12.50
N VAL A 5 -0.30 -13.39 -11.27
CA VAL A 5 0.36 -12.78 -10.10
C VAL A 5 1.72 -13.44 -9.91
N CYS A 6 2.77 -12.61 -9.88
CA CYS A 6 4.14 -13.04 -9.65
C CYS A 6 4.70 -12.35 -8.40
N ALA A 7 5.33 -13.11 -7.52
CA ALA A 7 6.11 -12.52 -6.43
C ALA A 7 7.39 -11.91 -6.99
N SER A 8 7.77 -10.73 -6.49
CA SER A 8 9.03 -10.10 -6.83
C SER A 8 10.12 -10.56 -5.85
N ASP A 9 11.32 -10.79 -6.35
CA ASP A 9 12.55 -11.05 -5.56
C ASP A 9 13.34 -9.76 -5.27
N PHE A 10 12.75 -8.60 -5.54
CA PHE A 10 13.36 -7.30 -5.27
C PHE A 10 13.60 -7.08 -3.78
N ASP A 11 14.85 -6.74 -3.40
CA ASP A 11 15.21 -6.44 -2.01
C ASP A 11 14.77 -5.02 -1.64
N GLU A 12 13.63 -4.92 -0.98
CA GLU A 12 13.02 -3.65 -0.55
C GLU A 12 13.88 -2.92 0.50
N SER A 13 14.71 -3.64 1.27
CA SER A 13 15.55 -3.05 2.33
C SER A 13 16.64 -2.11 1.80
N THR A 14 16.94 -2.19 0.50
CA THR A 14 17.94 -1.34 -0.18
C THR A 14 17.41 0.04 -0.55
N VAL A 15 16.09 0.25 -0.44
CA VAL A 15 15.45 1.52 -0.84
C VAL A 15 15.36 2.47 0.33
N THR A 16 15.88 3.68 0.13
CA THR A 16 15.70 4.83 1.03
C THR A 16 15.15 5.99 0.22
N ALA A 17 14.22 6.76 0.80
CA ALA A 17 13.61 7.91 0.16
C ALA A 17 13.34 9.00 1.20
N ASP A 18 13.24 10.24 0.75
CA ASP A 18 13.01 11.40 1.62
C ASP A 18 11.53 11.55 1.99
N THR A 19 10.63 10.99 1.18
CA THR A 19 9.18 11.07 1.39
C THR A 19 8.50 9.71 1.21
N PRO A 20 7.34 9.47 1.87
CA PRO A 20 6.56 8.25 1.68
C PRO A 20 6.14 8.03 0.21
N ALA A 21 5.83 9.11 -0.50
CA ALA A 21 5.46 9.05 -1.92
C ALA A 21 6.62 8.57 -2.80
N GLU A 22 7.83 9.10 -2.61
CA GLU A 22 9.03 8.63 -3.30
C GLU A 22 9.34 7.18 -2.95
N LEU A 23 9.19 6.80 -1.69
CA LEU A 23 9.42 5.42 -1.24
C LEU A 23 8.57 4.42 -2.02
N VAL A 24 7.25 4.63 -2.07
CA VAL A 24 6.35 3.69 -2.76
C VAL A 24 6.58 3.69 -4.28
N GLU A 25 6.96 4.81 -4.88
CA GLU A 25 7.30 4.86 -6.29
C GLU A 25 8.56 4.04 -6.59
N MET A 26 9.62 4.21 -5.79
CA MET A 26 10.86 3.46 -5.94
C MET A 26 10.65 1.96 -5.73
N LEU A 27 9.88 1.57 -4.71
CA LEU A 27 9.53 0.17 -4.44
C LEU A 27 8.72 -0.43 -5.59
N ALA A 28 7.69 0.27 -6.07
CA ALA A 28 6.89 -0.17 -7.21
C ALA A 28 7.74 -0.37 -8.48
N ARG A 29 8.65 0.57 -8.77
CA ARG A 29 9.60 0.47 -9.90
C ARG A 29 10.58 -0.71 -9.74
N GLY A 30 11.11 -0.92 -8.54
CA GLY A 30 12.02 -2.02 -8.23
C GLY A 30 11.35 -3.38 -8.47
N LYS A 31 10.14 -3.57 -7.91
CA LYS A 31 9.33 -4.77 -8.10
C LYS A 31 8.98 -5.01 -9.57
N CYS A 32 8.51 -3.97 -10.26
CA CYS A 32 8.15 -4.03 -11.67
C CYS A 32 9.35 -4.44 -12.53
N ARG A 33 10.52 -3.84 -12.32
CA ARG A 33 11.76 -4.16 -13.06
C ARG A 33 12.20 -5.60 -12.84
N ALA A 34 12.20 -6.07 -11.58
CA ALA A 34 12.62 -7.43 -11.26
C ALA A 34 11.76 -8.48 -11.96
N VAL A 35 10.44 -8.30 -11.95
CA VAL A 35 9.50 -9.23 -12.63
C VAL A 35 9.59 -9.08 -14.16
N SER A 36 9.69 -7.86 -14.69
CA SER A 36 9.80 -7.63 -16.14
C SER A 36 11.04 -8.30 -16.75
N ALA A 37 12.15 -8.33 -16.02
CA ALA A 37 13.37 -9.02 -16.48
C ALA A 37 13.19 -10.54 -16.61
N GLN A 38 12.29 -11.14 -15.85
CA GLN A 38 11.99 -12.58 -15.88
C GLN A 38 10.90 -12.94 -16.90
N HIS A 39 10.14 -11.95 -17.38
CA HIS A 39 9.01 -12.15 -18.30
C HIS A 39 9.11 -11.27 -19.56
N PRO A 40 10.08 -11.55 -20.47
CA PRO A 40 10.23 -10.78 -21.70
C PRO A 40 8.96 -10.80 -22.56
N GLY A 41 8.54 -9.61 -23.02
CA GLY A 41 7.35 -9.43 -23.84
C GLY A 41 6.02 -9.37 -23.07
N ALA A 42 6.05 -9.44 -21.75
CA ALA A 42 4.88 -9.19 -20.91
C ALA A 42 4.79 -7.73 -20.48
N VAL A 43 3.57 -7.21 -20.36
CA VAL A 43 3.32 -5.96 -19.65
C VAL A 43 3.21 -6.26 -18.15
N VAL A 44 4.09 -5.69 -17.36
CA VAL A 44 4.20 -5.92 -15.92
C VAL A 44 3.69 -4.70 -15.15
N ILE A 45 2.87 -4.93 -14.14
CA ILE A 45 2.42 -3.91 -13.19
C ILE A 45 3.02 -4.24 -11.82
N GLY A 46 3.83 -3.33 -11.28
CA GLY A 46 4.34 -3.40 -9.91
C GLY A 46 3.68 -2.34 -9.04
N CYS A 47 3.31 -2.70 -7.81
CA CYS A 47 2.70 -1.79 -6.85
C CYS A 47 3.36 -1.90 -5.48
N ASP A 48 3.35 -0.80 -4.75
CA ASP A 48 3.70 -0.78 -3.32
C ASP A 48 2.85 0.22 -2.57
N THR A 49 2.57 -0.06 -1.29
CA THR A 49 1.69 0.78 -0.46
C THR A 49 2.25 0.93 0.94
N VAL A 50 2.25 2.17 1.43
CA VAL A 50 2.56 2.49 2.83
C VAL A 50 1.50 3.40 3.43
N VAL A 51 1.42 3.40 4.75
CA VAL A 51 0.59 4.33 5.54
C VAL A 51 1.51 5.34 6.21
N ASP A 52 1.21 6.62 6.05
CA ASP A 52 1.90 7.71 6.76
C ASP A 52 1.00 8.29 7.85
N VAL A 53 1.52 8.28 9.07
CA VAL A 53 0.88 8.91 10.22
C VAL A 53 1.80 9.98 10.77
N LYS A 54 1.54 11.24 10.43
CA LYS A 54 2.31 12.40 10.94
C LYS A 54 3.82 12.32 10.64
N GLY A 55 4.19 11.77 9.49
CA GLY A 55 5.58 11.59 9.07
C GLY A 55 6.22 10.28 9.53
N GLU A 56 5.49 9.42 10.24
CA GLU A 56 5.94 8.04 10.54
C GLU A 56 5.35 7.08 9.51
N VAL A 57 6.21 6.40 8.77
CA VAL A 57 5.81 5.44 7.74
C VAL A 57 5.56 4.07 8.36
N PHE A 58 4.36 3.55 8.18
CA PHE A 58 3.95 2.22 8.61
C PHE A 58 3.89 1.26 7.42
N GLY A 59 4.77 0.27 7.43
CA GLY A 59 4.65 -0.95 6.63
C GLY A 59 3.75 -1.99 7.32
N LYS A 60 4.00 -3.26 7.02
CA LYS A 60 3.33 -4.38 7.72
C LYS A 60 3.87 -4.50 9.15
N PRO A 61 3.01 -4.79 10.14
CA PRO A 61 3.48 -5.00 11.51
C PRO A 61 4.31 -6.28 11.63
N HIS A 62 5.36 -6.23 12.44
CA HIS A 62 6.27 -7.34 12.67
C HIS A 62 5.89 -8.20 13.88
N SER A 63 4.98 -7.71 14.72
CA SER A 63 4.51 -8.38 15.94
C SER A 63 3.12 -7.89 16.33
N VAL A 64 2.52 -8.55 17.32
CA VAL A 64 1.24 -8.14 17.92
C VAL A 64 1.38 -6.76 18.59
N GLU A 65 2.48 -6.52 19.29
CA GLU A 65 2.80 -5.26 19.93
C GLU A 65 2.94 -4.13 18.92
N ASP A 66 3.58 -4.42 17.77
CA ASP A 66 3.75 -3.45 16.70
C ASP A 66 2.40 -3.12 16.03
N ALA A 67 1.56 -4.12 15.77
CA ALA A 67 0.20 -3.90 15.29
C ALA A 67 -0.62 -3.02 16.25
N ARG A 68 -0.55 -3.28 17.55
CA ARG A 68 -1.21 -2.46 18.58
C ARG A 68 -0.70 -1.02 18.59
N ARG A 69 0.61 -0.83 18.47
CA ARG A 69 1.25 0.49 18.38
C ARG A 69 0.72 1.27 17.18
N MET A 70 0.71 0.65 16.01
CA MET A 70 0.19 1.26 14.77
C MET A 70 -1.29 1.65 14.92
N LEU A 71 -2.13 0.75 15.42
CA LEU A 71 -3.55 1.01 15.60
C LEU A 71 -3.84 2.13 16.61
N ARG A 72 -3.05 2.24 17.69
CA ARG A 72 -3.15 3.37 18.62
C ARG A 72 -2.80 4.70 17.96
N ALA A 73 -1.78 4.72 17.11
CA ALA A 73 -1.40 5.92 16.35
C ALA A 73 -2.47 6.36 15.35
N LEU A 74 -3.20 5.40 14.76
CA LEU A 74 -4.29 5.64 13.82
C LEU A 74 -5.61 6.05 14.50
N SER A 75 -5.79 5.70 15.79
CA SER A 75 -7.02 5.96 16.54
C SER A 75 -7.36 7.45 16.59
N GLY A 76 -8.52 7.84 16.05
CA GLY A 76 -9.00 9.22 15.99
C GLY A 76 -8.17 10.16 15.10
N ALA A 77 -7.16 9.63 14.40
CA ALA A 77 -6.25 10.41 13.57
C ALA A 77 -6.67 10.47 12.11
N VAL A 78 -6.15 11.48 11.41
CA VAL A 78 -6.05 11.50 9.95
C VAL A 78 -4.68 10.95 9.57
N HIS A 79 -4.65 10.04 8.60
CA HIS A 79 -3.44 9.48 8.04
C HIS A 79 -3.52 9.46 6.51
N GLU A 80 -2.38 9.30 5.86
CA GLU A 80 -2.30 9.20 4.41
C GLU A 80 -1.88 7.79 4.00
N VAL A 81 -2.50 7.30 2.94
CA VAL A 81 -2.11 6.04 2.29
C VAL A 81 -1.56 6.40 0.93
N HIS A 82 -0.29 6.05 0.71
CA HIS A 82 0.39 6.28 -0.55
C HIS A 82 0.56 4.95 -1.28
N THR A 83 0.14 4.91 -2.54
CA THR A 83 0.34 3.75 -3.41
C THR A 83 1.10 4.17 -4.66
N GLY A 84 2.28 3.60 -4.83
CA GLY A 84 3.06 3.68 -6.04
C GLY A 84 2.65 2.60 -7.03
N VAL A 85 2.56 2.96 -8.31
CA VAL A 85 2.31 2.03 -9.41
C VAL A 85 3.35 2.25 -10.49
N CYS A 86 3.92 1.16 -10.98
CA CYS A 86 4.82 1.17 -12.12
C CYS A 86 4.35 0.17 -13.18
N ILE A 87 4.34 0.56 -14.45
CA ILE A 87 4.02 -0.30 -15.59
C ILE A 87 5.21 -0.33 -16.53
N SER A 88 5.57 -1.52 -17.00
CA SER A 88 6.66 -1.72 -17.97
C SER A 88 6.34 -2.83 -18.96
N ASP A 89 6.69 -2.64 -20.23
CA ASP A 89 6.67 -3.67 -21.29
C ASP A 89 8.10 -4.20 -21.60
N GLY A 90 9.08 -3.81 -20.77
CA GLY A 90 10.49 -4.14 -20.98
C GLY A 90 11.27 -3.09 -21.79
N THR A 91 10.59 -2.22 -22.56
CA THR A 91 11.20 -1.11 -23.31
C THR A 91 10.80 0.25 -22.75
N ARG A 92 9.52 0.41 -22.46
CA ARG A 92 8.92 1.59 -21.85
C ARG A 92 8.60 1.31 -20.39
N THR A 93 8.79 2.31 -19.53
CA THR A 93 8.42 2.23 -18.13
C THR A 93 7.84 3.57 -17.69
N GLU A 94 6.63 3.53 -17.14
CA GLU A 94 5.97 4.70 -16.55
C GLU A 94 5.54 4.37 -15.11
N SER A 95 5.52 5.37 -14.24
CA SER A 95 5.04 5.24 -12.88
C SER A 95 4.25 6.46 -12.43
N PHE A 96 3.48 6.28 -11.40
CA PHE A 96 2.79 7.36 -10.68
C PHE A 96 2.60 6.97 -9.22
N VAL A 97 2.34 7.97 -8.40
CA VAL A 97 1.88 7.78 -7.02
C VAL A 97 0.48 8.33 -6.89
N ASP A 98 -0.35 7.65 -6.14
CA ASP A 98 -1.66 8.13 -5.72
C ASP A 98 -1.73 8.16 -4.19
N THR A 99 -2.40 9.19 -3.65
CA THR A 99 -2.49 9.40 -2.21
C THR A 99 -3.95 9.56 -1.80
N CYS A 100 -4.35 8.83 -0.77
CA CYS A 100 -5.67 8.91 -0.19
C CYS A 100 -5.57 9.25 1.30
N ARG A 101 -6.34 10.24 1.77
CA ARG A 101 -6.44 10.58 3.19
C ARG A 101 -7.58 9.82 3.82
N VAL A 102 -7.29 9.20 4.95
CA VAL A 102 -8.23 8.39 5.73
C VAL A 102 -8.33 8.96 7.13
N LYS A 103 -9.56 9.10 7.63
CA LYS A 103 -9.80 9.44 9.03
C LYS A 103 -10.51 8.30 9.72
N PHE A 104 -10.02 7.93 10.90
CA PHE A 104 -10.68 7.00 11.80
C PHE A 104 -11.38 7.70 12.96
N PHE A 105 -12.46 7.12 13.41
CA PHE A 105 -13.00 7.37 14.76
C PHE A 105 -12.01 6.94 15.83
N PRO A 106 -12.11 7.45 17.07
CA PRO A 106 -11.38 6.89 18.20
C PRO A 106 -11.64 5.38 18.34
N ILE A 107 -10.56 4.60 18.46
CA ILE A 107 -10.61 3.15 18.63
C ILE A 107 -10.28 2.85 20.10
N SER A 108 -11.12 2.11 20.77
CA SER A 108 -10.87 1.72 22.17
C SER A 108 -9.79 0.64 22.27
N GLU A 109 -9.07 0.59 23.41
CA GLU A 109 -8.07 -0.46 23.66
C GLU A 109 -8.67 -1.88 23.50
N ALA A 110 -9.91 -2.08 23.93
CA ALA A 110 -10.57 -3.37 23.79
C ALA A 110 -10.82 -3.77 22.31
N GLU A 111 -11.04 -2.81 21.42
CA GLU A 111 -11.15 -3.05 19.98
C GLU A 111 -9.79 -3.35 19.38
N ILE A 112 -8.75 -2.59 19.75
CA ILE A 112 -7.36 -2.83 19.32
C ILE A 112 -6.93 -4.24 19.70
N GLU A 113 -7.15 -4.65 20.96
CA GLU A 113 -6.80 -5.99 21.43
C GLU A 113 -7.51 -7.09 20.64
N ARG A 114 -8.83 -6.95 20.43
CA ARG A 114 -9.61 -7.94 19.67
C ARG A 114 -9.16 -8.02 18.22
N TYR A 115 -8.82 -6.89 17.59
CA TYR A 115 -8.40 -6.86 16.20
C TYR A 115 -6.98 -7.40 16.03
N ALA A 116 -6.05 -7.01 16.89
CA ALA A 116 -4.68 -7.50 16.87
C ALA A 116 -4.56 -9.01 17.16
N ALA A 117 -5.59 -9.61 17.78
CA ALA A 117 -5.67 -11.07 17.98
C ALA A 117 -6.13 -11.84 16.73
N THR A 118 -6.49 -11.14 15.66
CA THR A 118 -6.87 -11.78 14.37
C THR A 118 -5.67 -11.83 13.43
N GLU A 119 -5.79 -12.54 12.30
CA GLU A 119 -4.76 -12.58 11.26
C GLU A 119 -4.78 -11.35 10.33
N GLU A 120 -5.88 -10.58 10.35
CA GLU A 120 -6.15 -9.51 9.39
C GLU A 120 -5.10 -8.39 9.34
N PRO A 121 -4.49 -7.93 10.47
CA PRO A 121 -3.51 -6.83 10.44
C PRO A 121 -2.18 -7.17 9.75
N TYR A 122 -1.75 -8.44 9.77
CA TYR A 122 -0.33 -8.79 9.60
C TYR A 122 0.20 -8.79 8.17
N ASP A 123 -0.68 -8.77 7.18
CA ASP A 123 -0.31 -8.64 5.77
C ASP A 123 -0.62 -7.26 5.18
N LYS A 124 -0.98 -6.28 6.02
CA LYS A 124 -1.43 -4.93 5.62
C LYS A 124 -0.52 -3.83 6.14
N ALA A 125 -0.21 -2.86 5.29
CA ALA A 125 0.43 -1.61 5.70
C ALA A 125 -0.45 -0.87 6.73
N GLY A 126 0.17 -0.36 7.80
CA GLY A 126 -0.56 0.29 8.90
C GLY A 126 -1.39 -0.65 9.76
N ALA A 127 -1.22 -1.96 9.62
CA ALA A 127 -1.91 -2.98 10.42
C ALA A 127 -3.45 -2.96 10.30
N TYR A 128 -4.03 -2.55 9.16
CA TYR A 128 -5.48 -2.60 9.00
C TYR A 128 -5.92 -2.91 7.56
N ALA A 129 -7.06 -3.56 7.42
CA ALA A 129 -7.72 -3.80 6.15
C ALA A 129 -9.00 -2.97 6.04
N ILE A 130 -9.03 -1.99 5.11
CA ILE A 130 -10.22 -1.14 4.91
C ILE A 130 -11.45 -1.92 4.46
N GLN A 131 -11.26 -3.08 3.82
CA GLN A 131 -12.33 -4.00 3.39
C GLN A 131 -12.77 -4.98 4.49
N GLY A 132 -12.01 -5.04 5.60
CA GLY A 132 -12.23 -5.97 6.68
C GLY A 132 -12.95 -5.34 7.87
N ARG A 133 -12.62 -5.83 9.05
CA ARG A 133 -13.22 -5.37 10.32
C ARG A 133 -12.88 -3.92 10.65
N ALA A 134 -11.71 -3.43 10.18
CA ALA A 134 -11.30 -2.04 10.38
C ALA A 134 -12.23 -1.03 9.66
N ALA A 135 -13.07 -1.46 8.72
CA ALA A 135 -14.10 -0.62 8.12
C ALA A 135 -15.04 0.02 9.16
N LEU A 136 -15.21 -0.60 10.34
CA LEU A 136 -16.03 -0.06 11.44
C LEU A 136 -15.43 1.21 12.07
N TRP A 137 -14.13 1.46 11.89
CA TRP A 137 -13.44 2.63 12.42
C TRP A 137 -13.39 3.80 11.45
N LEU A 138 -13.81 3.58 10.21
CA LEU A 138 -13.75 4.58 9.15
C LEU A 138 -14.75 5.71 9.38
N ASP A 139 -14.25 6.94 9.58
CA ASP A 139 -15.04 8.17 9.59
C ASP A 139 -15.17 8.73 8.17
N ARG A 140 -14.04 8.90 7.45
CA ARG A 140 -14.02 9.56 6.14
C ARG A 140 -12.81 9.13 5.29
N ILE A 141 -13.02 9.16 3.96
CA ILE A 141 -11.99 9.01 2.94
C ILE A 141 -12.00 10.28 2.06
N GLU A 142 -10.80 10.79 1.74
CA GLU A 142 -10.60 11.85 0.74
C GLU A 142 -9.58 11.34 -0.29
N GLY A 143 -10.05 10.93 -1.46
CA GLY A 143 -9.25 10.31 -2.53
C GLY A 143 -9.87 9.02 -3.08
N ASP A 144 -9.07 8.23 -3.76
CA ASP A 144 -9.50 6.96 -4.34
C ASP A 144 -9.44 5.82 -3.31
N TYR A 145 -10.57 5.17 -3.07
CA TYR A 145 -10.67 3.98 -2.21
C TYR A 145 -9.71 2.85 -2.63
N TYR A 146 -9.53 2.66 -3.93
CA TYR A 146 -8.64 1.62 -4.45
C TYR A 146 -7.16 1.91 -4.19
N THR A 147 -6.77 3.16 -3.96
CA THR A 147 -5.43 3.52 -3.47
C THR A 147 -5.16 2.90 -2.10
N ILE A 148 -6.15 2.92 -1.19
CA ILE A 148 -6.03 2.29 0.13
C ILE A 148 -5.91 0.77 0.03
N MET A 149 -6.53 0.20 -1.00
CA MET A 149 -6.45 -1.24 -1.29
C MET A 149 -5.13 -1.67 -1.94
N GLY A 150 -4.30 -0.73 -2.38
CA GLY A 150 -2.99 -0.98 -2.97
C GLY A 150 -2.92 -0.98 -4.50
N LEU A 151 -4.03 -0.66 -5.19
CA LEU A 151 -4.04 -0.50 -6.65
C LEU A 151 -5.11 0.54 -7.07
N PRO A 152 -4.76 1.79 -7.36
CA PRO A 152 -5.67 2.81 -7.89
C PRO A 152 -6.11 2.46 -9.32
N VAL A 153 -7.16 1.63 -9.42
CA VAL A 153 -7.57 0.91 -10.64
C VAL A 153 -7.84 1.85 -11.79
N SER A 154 -8.61 2.91 -11.58
CA SER A 154 -9.01 3.83 -12.66
C SER A 154 -7.79 4.49 -13.32
N ARG A 155 -6.82 4.92 -12.53
CA ARG A 155 -5.61 5.57 -13.01
C ARG A 155 -4.65 4.57 -13.66
N THR A 156 -4.56 3.38 -13.08
CA THR A 156 -3.75 2.27 -13.62
C THR A 156 -4.22 1.85 -15.00
N ILE A 157 -5.54 1.67 -15.21
CA ILE A 157 -6.08 1.30 -16.53
C ILE A 157 -5.79 2.38 -17.57
N ARG A 158 -5.98 3.67 -17.23
CA ARG A 158 -5.66 4.77 -18.16
C ARG A 158 -4.18 4.85 -18.53
N LEU A 159 -3.29 4.48 -17.60
CA LEU A 159 -1.87 4.40 -17.89
C LEU A 159 -1.56 3.17 -18.76
N LEU A 160 -2.20 2.02 -18.46
CA LEU A 160 -2.04 0.78 -19.22
C LEU A 160 -2.46 0.89 -20.70
N GLU A 161 -3.43 1.76 -21.02
CA GLU A 161 -3.85 2.04 -22.42
C GLU A 161 -2.72 2.58 -23.30
N ARG A 162 -1.59 2.97 -22.72
CA ARG A 162 -0.42 3.49 -23.45
C ARG A 162 0.61 2.42 -23.79
N PHE A 163 0.44 1.22 -23.27
CA PHE A 163 1.29 0.05 -23.48
C PHE A 163 0.62 -0.97 -24.41
#